data_0cd63bf9f6689f91299835c0608a49b8
#
_entry.id   0cd63bf9f6689f91299835c0608a49b8
#
_cell.length_a   1.000
_cell.length_b   1.000
_cell.length_c   1.000
_cell.angle_alpha   90.00
_cell.angle_beta   90.00
_cell.angle_gamma   90.00
#
_symmetry.space_group_name_H-M   'P 1'
#
loop_
_entity.id
_entity.type
_entity.pdbx_description
1 polymer ?
#
loop_
_entity_poly.entity_id
_entity_poly.type
_entity_poly.pdbx_seq_one_letter_code
_entity_poly.pdbx_strand_id
1 'polypeptide(L)'
;EEKAVAEARRMIEVGKNNRETARISIHLSDPVLWDAENPNLYIVKATVTDQSIFRTHSNPVPIQTVDEAQTLFGIRTITVDSVRGLRINGKPVKLKGGCVHHDNGLLGAVSLYECEERKIRKLKETGFNAVRTAHNPPSGALVEACDRLGMYIFDEAFDAWGMAKRTGDYSQYFAALWEKDLTAFIKRDRVHPSVIMWSTGNEIPERGGLNQGYSTATKLAECI
;
A
#
# COMPACT_ATOMS: atom_id res chain seq x y z
N GLU A 1 -11.91 -24.41 3.54
CA GLU A 1 -12.73 -23.47 4.33
C GLU A 1 -11.80 -22.44 4.98
N GLU A 2 -12.12 -21.15 4.81
CA GLU A 2 -11.40 -20.06 5.48
C GLU A 2 -11.70 -20.14 6.99
N LYS A 3 -10.66 -20.24 7.80
CA LYS A 3 -10.80 -20.29 9.26
C LYS A 3 -10.49 -18.92 9.85
N ALA A 4 -11.42 -18.36 10.61
CA ALA A 4 -11.14 -17.16 11.41
C ALA A 4 -10.05 -17.47 12.46
N VAL A 5 -8.98 -16.69 12.43
CA VAL A 5 -7.82 -16.84 13.36
C VAL A 5 -7.88 -15.85 14.51
N ALA A 6 -8.58 -14.74 14.35
CA ALA A 6 -8.88 -13.77 15.40
C ALA A 6 -10.10 -12.94 15.04
N GLU A 7 -10.79 -12.43 16.05
CA GLU A 7 -11.97 -11.58 15.91
C GLU A 7 -11.97 -10.50 17.00
N ALA A 8 -12.45 -9.31 16.68
CA ALA A 8 -12.73 -8.27 17.65
C ALA A 8 -13.95 -7.47 17.21
N ARG A 9 -14.70 -6.93 18.19
CA ARG A 9 -15.92 -6.16 17.95
C ARG A 9 -15.87 -4.84 18.71
N ARG A 10 -16.48 -3.83 18.12
CA ARG A 10 -16.68 -2.53 18.78
C ARG A 10 -18.02 -1.96 18.42
N MET A 11 -18.79 -1.57 19.41
CA MET A 11 -20.01 -0.80 19.23
C MET A 11 -19.65 0.69 19.09
N ILE A 12 -20.30 1.35 18.14
CA ILE A 12 -20.21 2.80 17.93
C ILE A 12 -21.63 3.37 17.78
N GLU A 13 -21.82 4.60 18.19
CA GLU A 13 -23.06 5.35 17.91
C GLU A 13 -22.78 6.36 16.81
N VAL A 14 -23.60 6.35 15.77
CA VAL A 14 -23.49 7.28 14.65
C VAL A 14 -24.72 8.16 14.65
N GLY A 15 -24.56 9.46 14.89
CA GLY A 15 -25.64 10.44 14.84
C GLY A 15 -26.17 10.63 13.43
N LYS A 16 -27.40 11.15 13.33
CA LYS A 16 -28.03 11.45 12.03
C LYS A 16 -27.14 12.37 11.19
N ASN A 17 -26.90 12.01 9.93
CA ASN A 17 -26.07 12.74 8.97
C ASN A 17 -24.61 12.89 9.42
N ASN A 18 -24.11 12.03 10.30
CA ASN A 18 -22.74 12.08 10.80
C ASN A 18 -21.91 10.89 10.30
N ARG A 19 -20.58 10.97 10.47
CA ARG A 19 -19.63 9.90 10.19
C ARG A 19 -18.81 9.63 11.43
N GLU A 20 -18.64 8.36 11.76
CA GLU A 20 -17.80 7.93 12.88
C GLU A 20 -16.74 6.95 12.41
N THR A 21 -15.59 6.97 13.07
CA THR A 21 -14.49 6.05 12.78
C THR A 21 -14.32 5.08 13.94
N ALA A 22 -14.54 3.80 13.69
CA ALA A 22 -14.20 2.75 14.64
C ALA A 22 -12.73 2.34 14.46
N ARG A 23 -11.97 2.33 15.57
CA ARG A 23 -10.64 1.72 15.63
C ARG A 23 -10.73 0.46 16.48
N ILE A 24 -10.30 -0.68 15.91
CA ILE A 24 -10.35 -1.99 16.53
C ILE A 24 -8.93 -2.56 16.50
N SER A 25 -8.45 -3.03 17.64
CA SER A 25 -7.18 -3.76 17.71
C SER A 25 -7.47 -5.25 17.79
N ILE A 26 -6.82 -6.03 16.96
CA ILE A 26 -6.90 -7.48 16.94
C ILE A 26 -5.52 -8.01 17.31
N HIS A 27 -5.46 -8.88 18.30
CA HIS A 27 -4.23 -9.59 18.66
C HIS A 27 -4.19 -10.93 17.95
N LEU A 28 -3.08 -11.22 17.29
CA LEU A 28 -2.83 -12.48 16.62
C LEU A 28 -1.57 -13.12 17.22
N SER A 29 -1.74 -14.27 17.89
CA SER A 29 -0.61 -15.03 18.44
C SER A 29 0.08 -15.82 17.34
N ASP A 30 1.43 -15.75 17.32
CA ASP A 30 2.28 -16.48 16.36
C ASP A 30 1.85 -16.33 14.90
N PRO A 31 1.80 -15.10 14.37
CA PRO A 31 1.35 -14.89 13.00
C PRO A 31 2.33 -15.51 12.00
N VAL A 32 1.78 -16.10 10.93
CA VAL A 32 2.58 -16.51 9.79
C VAL A 32 3.00 -15.24 9.04
N LEU A 33 4.31 -15.00 8.96
CA LEU A 33 4.85 -13.77 8.40
C LEU A 33 4.91 -13.83 6.88
N TRP A 34 4.79 -12.66 6.26
CA TRP A 34 4.94 -12.45 4.83
C TRP A 34 6.41 -12.07 4.52
N ASP A 35 6.99 -12.71 3.53
CA ASP A 35 8.23 -12.27 2.86
C ASP A 35 8.19 -12.66 1.37
N ALA A 36 9.21 -12.26 0.59
CA ALA A 36 9.22 -12.54 -0.85
C ALA A 36 9.31 -14.03 -1.21
N GLU A 37 9.81 -14.87 -0.31
CA GLU A 37 9.87 -16.33 -0.51
C GLU A 37 8.61 -17.02 0.00
N ASN A 38 7.99 -16.46 1.03
CA ASN A 38 6.79 -16.98 1.69
C ASN A 38 5.72 -15.88 1.77
N PRO A 39 5.00 -15.58 0.69
CA PRO A 39 4.05 -14.47 0.62
C PRO A 39 2.71 -14.82 1.30
N ASN A 40 2.77 -15.11 2.60
CA ASN A 40 1.60 -15.46 3.40
C ASN A 40 0.71 -14.24 3.62
N LEU A 41 -0.56 -14.36 3.25
CA LEU A 41 -1.56 -13.30 3.36
C LEU A 41 -2.72 -13.76 4.24
N TYR A 42 -3.25 -12.82 5.01
CA TYR A 42 -4.51 -12.93 5.72
C TYR A 42 -5.59 -12.15 4.99
N ILE A 43 -6.84 -12.54 5.18
CA ILE A 43 -8.00 -11.76 4.79
C ILE A 43 -8.51 -11.03 6.02
N VAL A 44 -8.56 -9.71 5.95
CA VAL A 44 -9.26 -8.89 6.95
C VAL A 44 -10.66 -8.65 6.43
N LYS A 45 -11.65 -9.14 7.17
CA LYS A 45 -13.06 -8.95 6.89
C LYS A 45 -13.67 -8.00 7.91
N ALA A 46 -14.22 -6.88 7.47
CA ALA A 46 -14.95 -5.95 8.29
C ALA A 46 -16.45 -6.07 7.99
N THR A 47 -17.26 -6.25 9.01
CA THR A 47 -18.72 -6.37 8.89
C THR A 47 -19.36 -5.31 9.75
N VAL A 48 -20.28 -4.53 9.18
CA VAL A 48 -21.13 -3.58 9.91
C VAL A 48 -22.48 -4.20 10.13
N THR A 49 -22.93 -4.19 11.38
CA THR A 49 -24.26 -4.68 11.75
C THR A 49 -25.07 -3.57 12.39
N ASP A 50 -26.33 -3.47 12.05
CA ASP A 50 -27.26 -2.54 12.69
C ASP A 50 -27.89 -3.20 13.91
N GLN A 51 -27.79 -2.52 15.06
CA GLN A 51 -28.43 -2.90 16.32
C GLN A 51 -29.54 -1.93 16.75
N SER A 52 -29.87 -0.95 15.93
CA SER A 52 -30.91 0.05 16.27
C SER A 52 -32.30 -0.57 16.49
N ILE A 53 -32.54 -1.75 15.94
CA ILE A 53 -33.82 -2.47 15.99
C ILE A 53 -34.01 -3.18 17.34
N PHE A 54 -32.99 -3.29 18.21
CA PHE A 54 -33.07 -4.02 19.50
C PHE A 54 -33.85 -3.28 20.61
N ARG A 55 -34.40 -2.08 20.38
CA ARG A 55 -35.03 -1.29 21.43
C ARG A 55 -36.55 -1.53 21.60
N THR A 56 -37.12 -2.52 20.98
CA THR A 56 -38.52 -2.92 21.25
C THR A 56 -38.57 -4.20 22.08
N HIS A 57 -39.17 -4.10 23.24
CA HIS A 57 -39.19 -5.08 24.34
C HIS A 57 -39.85 -6.44 24.06
N SER A 58 -40.22 -6.81 22.86
CA SER A 58 -41.09 -7.97 22.65
C SER A 58 -40.62 -9.05 21.69
N ASN A 59 -39.65 -8.79 20.81
CA ASN A 59 -39.11 -9.85 19.95
C ASN A 59 -37.65 -9.53 19.57
N PRO A 60 -36.71 -10.45 19.77
CA PRO A 60 -35.35 -10.28 19.29
C PRO A 60 -35.32 -10.31 17.75
N VAL A 61 -35.12 -9.16 17.14
CA VAL A 61 -34.86 -9.10 15.69
C VAL A 61 -33.46 -9.61 15.44
N PRO A 62 -33.22 -10.48 14.45
CA PRO A 62 -31.87 -10.96 14.13
C PRO A 62 -30.95 -9.79 13.78
N ILE A 63 -29.70 -9.84 14.26
CA ILE A 63 -28.66 -8.88 13.89
C ILE A 63 -28.52 -8.92 12.37
N GLN A 64 -28.76 -7.78 11.71
CA GLN A 64 -28.66 -7.69 10.27
C GLN A 64 -27.30 -7.09 9.88
N THR A 65 -26.56 -7.79 9.03
CA THR A 65 -25.40 -7.22 8.35
C THR A 65 -25.89 -6.18 7.36
N VAL A 66 -25.40 -4.95 7.48
CA VAL A 66 -25.75 -3.83 6.59
C VAL A 66 -24.66 -3.50 5.60
N ASP A 67 -23.41 -3.84 5.91
CA ASP A 67 -22.30 -3.65 4.98
C ASP A 67 -21.14 -4.59 5.32
N GLU A 68 -20.32 -4.91 4.33
CA GLU A 68 -19.16 -5.78 4.45
C GLU A 68 -18.04 -5.34 3.51
N ALA A 69 -16.81 -5.37 4.00
CA ALA A 69 -15.60 -5.13 3.21
C ALA A 69 -14.52 -6.15 3.53
N GLN A 70 -13.73 -6.50 2.54
CA GLN A 70 -12.58 -7.41 2.71
C GLN A 70 -11.33 -6.80 2.08
N THR A 71 -10.17 -7.08 2.69
CA THR A 71 -8.87 -6.74 2.12
C THR A 71 -7.84 -7.78 2.48
N LEU A 72 -6.83 -7.93 1.62
CA LEU A 72 -5.67 -8.74 1.91
C LEU A 72 -4.72 -7.98 2.85
N PHE A 73 -4.05 -8.72 3.71
CA PHE A 73 -3.10 -8.17 4.66
C PHE A 73 -1.96 -9.15 4.90
N GLY A 74 -0.73 -8.66 4.91
CA GLY A 74 0.45 -9.45 5.26
C GLY A 74 1.19 -8.85 6.46
N ILE A 75 1.67 -9.71 7.34
CA ILE A 75 2.39 -9.30 8.56
C ILE A 75 3.88 -9.47 8.33
N ARG A 76 4.64 -8.41 8.52
CA ARG A 76 6.10 -8.39 8.42
C ARG A 76 6.72 -7.36 9.34
N THR A 77 8.01 -7.51 9.59
CA THR A 77 8.84 -6.47 10.20
C THR A 77 9.90 -6.02 9.22
N ILE A 78 10.16 -4.72 9.17
CA ILE A 78 11.23 -4.12 8.36
C ILE A 78 12.18 -3.40 9.30
N THR A 79 13.46 -3.71 9.21
CA THR A 79 14.49 -3.01 9.97
C THR A 79 15.67 -2.68 9.07
N VAL A 80 16.23 -1.49 9.26
CA VAL A 80 17.42 -1.02 8.53
C VAL A 80 18.40 -0.44 9.53
N ASP A 81 19.64 -0.87 9.48
CA ASP A 81 20.73 -0.25 10.24
C ASP A 81 22.04 -0.24 9.43
N SER A 82 22.98 0.60 9.84
CA SER A 82 24.27 0.79 9.14
C SER A 82 25.22 -0.41 9.20
N VAL A 83 24.99 -1.33 10.13
CA VAL A 83 25.88 -2.50 10.34
C VAL A 83 25.36 -3.73 9.60
N ARG A 84 24.04 -3.96 9.68
CA ARG A 84 23.41 -5.20 9.20
C ARG A 84 22.51 -4.98 7.97
N GLY A 85 22.32 -3.73 7.56
CA GLY A 85 21.52 -3.36 6.39
C GLY A 85 20.04 -3.64 6.53
N LEU A 86 19.39 -3.89 5.40
CA LEU A 86 17.95 -4.22 5.32
C LEU A 86 17.68 -5.64 5.79
N ARG A 87 16.71 -5.76 6.70
CA ARG A 87 16.19 -7.05 7.15
C ARG A 87 14.68 -7.07 7.11
N ILE A 88 14.13 -8.17 6.62
CA ILE A 88 12.70 -8.49 6.67
C ILE A 88 12.55 -9.68 7.62
N ASN A 89 11.65 -9.55 8.60
CA ASN A 89 11.44 -10.59 9.61
C ASN A 89 12.75 -11.03 10.32
N GLY A 90 13.64 -10.06 10.56
CA GLY A 90 14.95 -10.30 11.16
C GLY A 90 16.02 -10.90 10.24
N LYS A 91 15.66 -11.35 9.02
CA LYS A 91 16.60 -11.94 8.06
C LYS A 91 17.19 -10.90 7.12
N PRO A 92 18.51 -10.89 6.85
CA PRO A 92 19.11 -10.00 5.87
C PRO A 92 18.51 -10.22 4.47
N VAL A 93 18.22 -9.12 3.78
CA VAL A 93 17.67 -9.17 2.42
C VAL A 93 18.56 -8.36 1.49
N LYS A 94 19.01 -8.99 0.40
CA LYS A 94 19.64 -8.29 -0.73
C LYS A 94 18.58 -8.12 -1.82
N LEU A 95 18.27 -6.87 -2.15
CA LEU A 95 17.34 -6.56 -3.22
C LEU A 95 18.00 -6.84 -4.58
N LYS A 96 17.31 -7.63 -5.39
CA LYS A 96 17.68 -7.94 -6.77
C LYS A 96 16.50 -7.48 -7.62
N GLY A 97 16.61 -6.33 -8.23
CA GLY A 97 15.46 -5.73 -8.89
C GLY A 97 15.83 -4.71 -9.96
N GLY A 98 14.80 -4.12 -10.53
CA GLY A 98 14.88 -3.07 -11.52
C GLY A 98 13.62 -2.21 -11.52
N CYS A 99 13.64 -1.15 -12.33
CA CYS A 99 12.49 -0.30 -12.53
C CYS A 99 11.45 -1.00 -13.42
N VAL A 100 10.18 -0.82 -13.07
CA VAL A 100 9.04 -1.23 -13.89
C VAL A 100 8.16 -0.02 -14.18
N HIS A 101 7.73 0.11 -15.42
CA HIS A 101 6.86 1.18 -15.88
C HIS A 101 5.44 0.66 -16.12
N HIS A 102 4.50 1.59 -16.33
CA HIS A 102 3.16 1.27 -16.83
C HIS A 102 3.25 0.84 -18.30
N ASP A 103 3.73 -0.36 -18.52
CA ASP A 103 3.94 -0.95 -19.84
C ASP A 103 3.53 -2.42 -19.83
N ASN A 104 2.50 -2.73 -20.59
CA ASN A 104 1.97 -4.08 -20.80
C ASN A 104 1.98 -4.46 -22.28
N GLY A 105 3.04 -4.08 -23.00
CA GLY A 105 3.26 -4.43 -24.38
C GLY A 105 2.15 -3.87 -25.28
N LEU A 106 1.43 -4.73 -25.98
CA LEU A 106 0.36 -4.32 -26.89
C LEU A 106 -0.79 -3.56 -26.20
N LEU A 107 -0.95 -3.69 -24.90
CA LEU A 107 -1.96 -2.99 -24.12
C LEU A 107 -1.52 -1.57 -23.70
N GLY A 108 -0.27 -1.21 -23.96
CA GLY A 108 0.29 0.06 -23.53
C GLY A 108 0.26 0.20 -22.00
N ALA A 109 -0.26 1.33 -21.51
CA ALA A 109 -0.35 1.63 -20.08
C ALA A 109 -1.58 1.01 -19.37
N VAL A 110 -2.41 0.24 -20.05
CA VAL A 110 -3.55 -0.44 -19.44
C VAL A 110 -3.05 -1.51 -18.48
N SER A 111 -3.49 -1.43 -17.23
CA SER A 111 -3.10 -2.33 -16.16
C SER A 111 -4.27 -3.24 -15.77
N LEU A 112 -4.28 -4.44 -16.32
CA LEU A 112 -5.17 -5.53 -15.90
C LEU A 112 -4.41 -6.41 -14.91
N TYR A 113 -5.14 -6.98 -13.94
CA TYR A 113 -4.52 -7.82 -12.92
C TYR A 113 -3.68 -8.96 -13.52
N GLU A 114 -4.21 -9.66 -14.51
CA GLU A 114 -3.53 -10.80 -15.15
C GLU A 114 -2.25 -10.39 -15.88
N CYS A 115 -2.21 -9.16 -16.41
CA CYS A 115 -1.02 -8.63 -17.07
C CYS A 115 0.07 -8.29 -16.06
N GLU A 116 -0.30 -7.66 -14.96
CA GLU A 116 0.62 -7.33 -13.88
C GLU A 116 1.10 -8.61 -13.18
N GLU A 117 0.21 -9.54 -12.87
CA GLU A 117 0.57 -10.83 -12.31
C GLU A 117 1.57 -11.58 -13.21
N ARG A 118 1.32 -11.63 -14.53
CA ARG A 118 2.24 -12.23 -15.48
C ARG A 118 3.60 -11.54 -15.47
N LYS A 119 3.64 -10.20 -15.43
CA LYS A 119 4.86 -9.40 -15.37
C LYS A 119 5.67 -9.76 -14.12
N ILE A 120 5.07 -9.72 -12.95
CA ILE A 120 5.74 -10.03 -11.69
C ILE A 120 6.20 -11.49 -11.62
N ARG A 121 5.38 -12.43 -12.11
CA ARG A 121 5.77 -13.84 -12.20
C ARG A 121 7.02 -14.03 -13.06
N LYS A 122 7.07 -13.39 -14.23
CA LYS A 122 8.23 -13.46 -15.13
C LYS A 122 9.49 -12.87 -14.52
N LEU A 123 9.37 -11.73 -13.82
CA LEU A 123 10.49 -11.15 -13.11
C LEU A 123 10.99 -12.10 -12.00
N LYS A 124 10.08 -12.70 -11.25
CA LYS A 124 10.44 -13.65 -10.20
C LYS A 124 11.13 -14.91 -10.74
N GLU A 125 10.64 -15.48 -11.84
CA GLU A 125 11.24 -16.61 -12.54
C GLU A 125 12.69 -16.33 -13.00
N THR A 126 13.02 -15.06 -13.28
CA THR A 126 14.38 -14.64 -13.65
C THR A 126 15.25 -14.24 -12.46
N GLY A 127 14.78 -14.45 -11.23
CA GLY A 127 15.56 -14.24 -10.01
C GLY A 127 15.43 -12.85 -9.38
N PHE A 128 14.49 -12.02 -9.84
CA PHE A 128 14.16 -10.77 -9.17
C PHE A 128 13.37 -11.04 -7.89
N ASN A 129 13.63 -10.25 -6.85
CA ASN A 129 12.83 -10.22 -5.63
C ASN A 129 12.31 -8.82 -5.30
N ALA A 130 12.62 -7.82 -6.11
CA ALA A 130 12.22 -6.43 -5.91
C ALA A 130 11.93 -5.72 -7.23
N VAL A 131 11.02 -4.76 -7.18
CA VAL A 131 10.76 -3.80 -8.26
C VAL A 131 10.71 -2.37 -7.69
N ARG A 132 11.12 -1.39 -8.48
CA ARG A 132 10.85 0.02 -8.24
C ARG A 132 9.80 0.49 -9.22
N THR A 133 8.73 1.08 -8.74
CA THR A 133 7.67 1.62 -9.58
C THR A 133 8.13 2.94 -10.22
N ALA A 134 8.32 2.94 -11.51
CA ALA A 134 8.98 4.06 -12.19
C ALA A 134 7.98 4.83 -13.07
N HIS A 135 7.88 6.11 -12.94
CA HIS A 135 8.41 6.98 -11.89
C HIS A 135 7.22 7.71 -11.27
N ASN A 136 6.22 6.97 -10.84
CA ASN A 136 4.93 7.43 -10.35
C ASN A 136 4.19 6.28 -9.64
N PRO A 137 3.09 6.55 -8.93
CA PRO A 137 2.33 5.52 -8.24
C PRO A 137 1.92 4.38 -9.16
N PRO A 138 2.15 3.12 -8.77
CA PRO A 138 1.75 1.95 -9.56
C PRO A 138 0.24 1.76 -9.57
N SER A 139 -0.23 0.88 -10.44
CA SER A 139 -1.61 0.38 -10.36
C SER A 139 -1.81 -0.49 -9.13
N GLY A 140 -3.02 -0.50 -8.57
CA GLY A 140 -3.38 -1.44 -7.49
C GLY A 140 -3.18 -2.90 -7.90
N ALA A 141 -3.40 -3.23 -9.17
CA ALA A 141 -3.19 -4.57 -9.71
C ALA A 141 -1.72 -5.02 -9.62
N LEU A 142 -0.76 -4.12 -9.88
CA LEU A 142 0.66 -4.44 -9.72
C LEU A 142 1.01 -4.68 -8.26
N VAL A 143 0.54 -3.84 -7.35
CA VAL A 143 0.81 -3.98 -5.92
C VAL A 143 0.22 -5.28 -5.37
N GLU A 144 -1.03 -5.61 -5.74
CA GLU A 144 -1.67 -6.87 -5.36
C GLU A 144 -0.92 -8.09 -5.91
N ALA A 145 -0.46 -8.03 -7.16
CA ALA A 145 0.35 -9.11 -7.73
C ALA A 145 1.67 -9.29 -6.97
N CYS A 146 2.32 -8.20 -6.53
CA CYS A 146 3.53 -8.25 -5.70
C CYS A 146 3.25 -8.86 -4.32
N ASP A 147 2.13 -8.54 -3.69
CA ASP A 147 1.72 -9.15 -2.42
C ASP A 147 1.54 -10.66 -2.54
N ARG A 148 0.81 -11.10 -3.57
CA ARG A 148 0.47 -12.51 -3.78
C ARG A 148 1.65 -13.37 -4.22
N LEU A 149 2.53 -12.81 -5.04
CA LEU A 149 3.67 -13.55 -5.59
C LEU A 149 4.96 -13.38 -4.79
N GLY A 150 4.99 -12.46 -3.82
CA GLY A 150 6.19 -12.19 -3.02
C GLY A 150 7.25 -11.40 -3.79
N MET A 151 6.98 -10.14 -4.09
CA MET A 151 7.91 -9.22 -4.71
C MET A 151 7.98 -7.93 -3.88
N TYR A 152 9.16 -7.53 -3.43
CA TYR A 152 9.31 -6.26 -2.71
C TYR A 152 9.11 -5.07 -3.64
N ILE A 153 8.48 -4.03 -3.14
CA ILE A 153 8.26 -2.79 -3.88
C ILE A 153 9.03 -1.65 -3.23
N PHE A 154 9.80 -0.94 -4.05
CA PHE A 154 10.25 0.41 -3.80
C PHE A 154 9.26 1.34 -4.50
N ASP A 155 8.35 1.92 -3.74
CA ASP A 155 7.16 2.57 -4.24
C ASP A 155 7.40 4.07 -4.43
N GLU A 156 7.24 4.56 -5.68
CA GLU A 156 7.67 5.90 -6.06
C GLU A 156 6.50 6.81 -6.37
N ALA A 157 6.52 8.02 -5.77
CA ALA A 157 5.42 8.96 -5.84
C ALA A 157 5.47 9.86 -7.08
N PHE A 158 6.63 10.47 -7.37
CA PHE A 158 6.72 11.54 -8.37
C PHE A 158 7.93 11.40 -9.29
N ASP A 159 7.75 11.64 -10.58
CA ASP A 159 8.86 11.81 -11.52
C ASP A 159 9.43 13.24 -11.48
N ALA A 160 8.61 14.24 -11.19
CA ALA A 160 9.04 15.64 -11.10
C ALA A 160 8.38 16.32 -9.91
N TRP A 161 9.08 17.29 -9.29
CA TRP A 161 8.52 18.21 -8.30
C TRP A 161 8.15 19.55 -8.96
N GLY A 162 8.51 20.70 -8.34
CA GLY A 162 8.19 22.02 -8.84
C GLY A 162 8.95 22.45 -10.08
N MET A 163 10.10 21.84 -10.37
CA MET A 163 10.87 22.10 -11.57
C MET A 163 10.55 21.06 -12.66
N ALA A 164 10.14 21.56 -13.83
CA ALA A 164 9.82 20.71 -14.96
C ALA A 164 11.06 20.00 -15.51
N LYS A 165 10.93 18.72 -15.82
CA LYS A 165 11.88 17.94 -16.63
C LYS A 165 11.49 17.94 -18.11
N ARG A 166 10.19 18.01 -18.38
CA ARG A 166 9.61 18.04 -19.73
C ARG A 166 8.35 18.90 -19.75
N THR A 167 8.00 19.39 -20.93
CA THR A 167 6.72 20.08 -21.14
C THR A 167 5.55 19.15 -20.82
N GLY A 168 4.63 19.60 -19.98
CA GLY A 168 3.42 18.86 -19.62
C GLY A 168 3.61 17.78 -18.55
N ASP A 169 4.76 17.71 -17.87
CA ASP A 169 4.97 16.80 -16.76
C ASP A 169 4.22 17.25 -15.48
N TYR A 170 4.32 16.48 -14.42
CA TYR A 170 3.60 16.71 -13.17
C TYR A 170 3.97 18.02 -12.45
N SER A 171 5.12 18.64 -12.78
CA SER A 171 5.60 19.87 -12.11
C SER A 171 4.57 21.00 -12.14
N GLN A 172 3.77 21.08 -13.21
CA GLN A 172 2.71 22.10 -13.31
C GLN A 172 1.59 21.95 -12.28
N TYR A 173 1.42 20.77 -11.71
CA TYR A 173 0.41 20.45 -10.71
C TYR A 173 1.00 20.32 -9.30
N PHE A 174 2.31 20.10 -9.20
CA PHE A 174 2.98 19.73 -7.96
C PHE A 174 2.66 20.69 -6.80
N ALA A 175 2.83 22.00 -6.99
CA ALA A 175 2.62 22.99 -5.94
C ALA A 175 1.20 22.95 -5.33
N ALA A 176 0.19 22.60 -6.13
CA ALA A 176 -1.21 22.58 -5.72
C ALA A 176 -1.68 21.21 -5.21
N LEU A 177 -1.07 20.12 -5.65
CA LEU A 177 -1.64 18.78 -5.48
C LEU A 177 -0.74 17.78 -4.75
N TRP A 178 0.56 18.06 -4.56
CA TRP A 178 1.50 17.07 -4.03
C TRP A 178 1.07 16.43 -2.70
N GLU A 179 0.56 17.23 -1.75
CA GLU A 179 0.17 16.74 -0.44
C GLU A 179 -1.06 15.82 -0.52
N LYS A 180 -2.05 16.24 -1.30
CA LYS A 180 -3.26 15.46 -1.53
C LYS A 180 -2.95 14.13 -2.22
N ASP A 181 -2.14 14.19 -3.27
CA ASP A 181 -1.82 13.02 -4.09
C ASP A 181 -0.89 12.07 -3.33
N LEU A 182 0.14 12.58 -2.64
CA LEU A 182 1.01 11.77 -1.79
C LEU A 182 0.24 11.11 -0.65
N THR A 183 -0.63 11.86 0.03
CA THR A 183 -1.48 11.31 1.10
C THR A 183 -2.39 10.19 0.59
N ALA A 184 -3.00 10.38 -0.58
CA ALA A 184 -3.87 9.36 -1.18
C ALA A 184 -3.07 8.10 -1.57
N PHE A 185 -1.91 8.28 -2.17
CA PHE A 185 -0.98 7.22 -2.53
C PHE A 185 -0.54 6.39 -1.30
N ILE A 186 -0.02 7.06 -0.26
CA ILE A 186 0.40 6.39 0.98
C ILE A 186 -0.77 5.66 1.66
N LYS A 187 -1.95 6.27 1.73
CA LYS A 187 -3.14 5.62 2.32
C LYS A 187 -3.55 4.37 1.58
N ARG A 188 -3.43 4.36 0.25
CA ARG A 188 -3.73 3.19 -0.57
C ARG A 188 -2.74 2.07 -0.31
N ASP A 189 -1.44 2.37 -0.35
CA ASP A 189 -0.41 1.34 -0.48
C ASP A 189 0.25 0.91 0.84
N ARG A 190 0.11 1.69 1.93
CA ARG A 190 0.71 1.36 3.25
C ARG A 190 0.25 0.04 3.87
N VAL A 191 -0.88 -0.51 3.43
CA VAL A 191 -1.42 -1.79 3.93
C VAL A 191 -0.85 -3.00 3.21
N HIS A 192 -0.17 -2.78 2.08
CA HIS A 192 0.42 -3.83 1.26
C HIS A 192 1.76 -4.29 1.84
N PRO A 193 1.93 -5.58 2.16
CA PRO A 193 3.18 -6.07 2.75
C PRO A 193 4.37 -6.02 1.79
N SER A 194 4.14 -6.01 0.49
CA SER A 194 5.17 -5.89 -0.53
C SER A 194 5.87 -4.53 -0.54
N VAL A 195 5.18 -3.46 -0.14
CA VAL A 195 5.77 -2.11 -0.08
C VAL A 195 6.71 -2.02 1.11
N ILE A 196 8.02 -1.92 0.84
CA ILE A 196 9.06 -1.90 1.88
C ILE A 196 9.82 -0.58 1.94
N MET A 197 9.71 0.24 0.93
CA MET A 197 10.35 1.56 0.83
C MET A 197 9.47 2.52 0.05
N TRP A 198 9.59 3.81 0.38
CA TRP A 198 8.95 4.90 -0.33
C TRP A 198 10.00 5.78 -1.00
N SER A 199 9.74 6.17 -2.25
CA SER A 199 10.53 7.15 -2.98
C SER A 199 9.69 8.40 -3.23
N THR A 200 10.21 9.54 -2.85
CA THR A 200 9.53 10.82 -3.03
C THR A 200 9.78 11.45 -4.39
N GLY A 201 10.70 10.89 -5.19
CA GLY A 201 10.97 11.44 -6.51
C GLY A 201 12.09 10.78 -7.27
N ASN A 202 12.00 10.87 -8.60
CA ASN A 202 13.01 10.39 -9.54
C ASN A 202 13.83 11.53 -10.11
N GLU A 203 15.15 11.44 -10.02
CA GLU A 203 16.09 12.38 -10.66
C GLU A 203 15.67 13.86 -10.54
N ILE A 204 15.19 14.22 -9.35
CA ILE A 204 14.61 15.54 -9.09
C ILE A 204 15.67 16.63 -9.30
N PRO A 205 15.42 17.64 -10.16
CA PRO A 205 16.39 18.74 -10.37
C PRO A 205 16.72 19.49 -9.09
N GLU A 206 15.74 19.61 -8.17
CA GLU A 206 15.89 20.30 -6.89
C GLU A 206 16.75 19.56 -5.86
N ARG A 207 17.19 18.32 -6.11
CA ARG A 207 18.03 17.53 -5.17
C ARG A 207 19.33 18.25 -4.74
N GLY A 208 19.81 19.19 -5.52
CA GLY A 208 20.94 20.04 -5.19
C GLY A 208 20.60 21.26 -4.33
N GLY A 209 19.39 21.35 -3.82
CA GLY A 209 18.92 22.51 -3.02
C GLY A 209 18.30 23.64 -3.84
N LEU A 210 18.24 23.52 -5.16
CA LEU A 210 17.54 24.49 -6.02
C LEU A 210 16.06 24.53 -5.68
N ASN A 211 15.40 25.66 -5.92
CA ASN A 211 13.96 25.85 -5.76
C ASN A 211 13.41 25.25 -4.45
N GLN A 212 14.10 25.50 -3.33
CA GLN A 212 13.74 25.00 -1.99
C GLN A 212 13.68 23.45 -1.88
N GLY A 213 14.47 22.73 -2.71
CA GLY A 213 14.43 21.29 -2.78
C GLY A 213 14.60 20.56 -1.45
N TYR A 214 15.49 21.03 -0.55
CA TYR A 214 15.64 20.44 0.79
C TYR A 214 14.37 20.59 1.65
N SER A 215 13.75 21.76 1.64
CA SER A 215 12.47 21.98 2.36
C SER A 215 11.35 21.12 1.79
N THR A 216 11.30 20.99 0.46
CA THR A 216 10.31 20.13 -0.21
C THR A 216 10.54 18.66 0.16
N ALA A 217 11.77 18.17 0.12
CA ALA A 217 12.11 16.81 0.52
C ALA A 217 11.69 16.52 1.97
N THR A 218 11.93 17.46 2.89
CA THR A 218 11.50 17.33 4.30
C THR A 218 9.99 17.20 4.41
N LYS A 219 9.22 18.09 3.75
CA LYS A 219 7.74 18.04 3.78
C LYS A 219 7.19 16.74 3.22
N LEU A 220 7.76 16.25 2.12
CA LEU A 220 7.36 14.97 1.53
C LEU A 220 7.65 13.79 2.48
N ALA A 221 8.83 13.80 3.13
CA ALA A 221 9.19 12.77 4.09
C ALA A 221 8.32 12.80 5.36
N GLU A 222 7.93 13.97 5.83
CA GLU A 222 7.02 14.13 6.98
C GLU A 222 5.57 13.69 6.66
N CYS A 223 5.19 13.65 5.38
CA CYS A 223 3.88 13.19 4.93
C CYS A 223 3.77 11.65 4.91
N ILE A 224 4.91 10.94 4.82
CA ILE A 224 5.01 9.47 4.76
C ILE A 224 5.04 8.88 6.16
#